data_b027c55689eefc378cc099c6af055872
#
_entry.id   b027c55689eefc378cc099c6af055872
#
_cell.length_a   1.000
_cell.length_b   1.000
_cell.length_c   1.000
_cell.angle_alpha   90.00
_cell.angle_beta   90.00
_cell.angle_gamma   90.00
#
_symmetry.space_group_name_H-M   'P 1'
#
loop_
_entity.id
_entity.type
_entity.pdbx_description
1 polymer ?
#
loop_
_entity_poly.entity_id
_entity_poly.type
_entity_poly.pdbx_seq_one_letter_code
_entity_poly.pdbx_strand_id
1 'polypeptide(L)'
;MNATTKGGHILVVDDEASIRDSMSMLLKAAGYKVRTAEHGFDALLQLANAASDVVISDLNMPQMSGFEFMSVIRRRFPEIVVIAISGAYDSGDQVPGGVIADAFYTKGHHHPEDLLHTIAELLSTKEARVVSHHRQSAPVWIPRNGKDSNGVPFIVLTCTQCLRSFPLSVLEEKVQEIQETSCLFCSSPVRYVIDFSIDVISPDKARIARAN
;
A
#
# COMPACT_ATOMS: atom_id res chain seq x y z
N MET A 1 4.00 4.76 -35.15
CA MET A 1 4.28 6.11 -34.66
C MET A 1 4.84 5.99 -33.25
N ASN A 2 6.12 6.30 -33.09
CA ASN A 2 6.89 5.96 -31.90
C ASN A 2 6.57 6.90 -30.76
N ALA A 3 5.78 6.47 -29.79
CA ALA A 3 5.82 7.04 -28.47
C ALA A 3 7.03 6.44 -27.74
N THR A 4 8.17 7.07 -27.86
CA THR A 4 9.33 6.83 -27.00
C THR A 4 8.95 7.30 -25.58
N THR A 5 8.25 6.47 -24.84
CA THR A 5 8.13 6.62 -23.38
C THR A 5 9.53 6.40 -22.82
N LYS A 6 10.23 7.49 -22.53
CA LYS A 6 11.44 7.46 -21.69
C LYS A 6 11.04 6.74 -20.40
N GLY A 7 11.65 5.57 -20.16
CA GLY A 7 11.30 4.69 -19.06
C GLY A 7 11.24 5.41 -17.72
N GLY A 8 10.04 5.61 -17.20
CA GLY A 8 9.82 6.13 -15.86
C GLY A 8 10.42 5.20 -14.80
N HIS A 9 10.60 5.73 -13.58
CA HIS A 9 11.12 4.98 -12.45
C HIS A 9 9.96 4.34 -11.70
N ILE A 10 9.98 3.02 -11.54
CA ILE A 10 8.96 2.25 -10.82
C ILE A 10 9.58 1.60 -9.59
N LEU A 11 8.87 1.69 -8.47
CA LEU A 11 9.19 0.96 -7.25
C LEU A 11 8.13 -0.12 -7.03
N VAL A 12 8.54 -1.39 -7.00
CA VAL A 12 7.69 -2.55 -6.70
C VAL A 12 7.90 -2.93 -5.25
N VAL A 13 6.81 -3.03 -4.49
CA VAL A 13 6.80 -3.32 -3.05
C VAL A 13 5.92 -4.54 -2.80
N ASP A 14 6.52 -5.63 -2.37
CA ASP A 14 5.84 -6.90 -2.09
C ASP A 14 6.75 -7.73 -1.18
N ASP A 15 6.22 -8.44 -0.18
CA ASP A 15 7.04 -9.25 0.72
C ASP A 15 7.51 -10.57 0.07
N GLU A 16 6.83 -11.01 -1.00
CA GLU A 16 7.17 -12.23 -1.73
C GLU A 16 8.22 -11.95 -2.83
N ALA A 17 9.42 -12.52 -2.67
CA ALA A 17 10.54 -12.32 -3.60
C ALA A 17 10.20 -12.73 -5.04
N SER A 18 9.48 -13.84 -5.22
CA SER A 18 9.07 -14.35 -6.54
C SER A 18 8.17 -13.37 -7.30
N ILE A 19 7.29 -12.68 -6.61
CA ILE A 19 6.41 -11.64 -7.19
C ILE A 19 7.26 -10.41 -7.55
N ARG A 20 8.13 -9.93 -6.65
CA ARG A 20 9.03 -8.81 -6.94
C ARG A 20 9.89 -9.07 -8.18
N ASP A 21 10.48 -10.25 -8.28
CA ASP A 21 11.37 -10.61 -9.41
C ASP A 21 10.58 -10.69 -10.73
N SER A 22 9.45 -11.36 -10.74
CA SER A 22 8.60 -11.49 -11.93
C SER A 22 8.10 -10.13 -12.41
N MET A 23 7.64 -9.28 -11.50
CA MET A 23 7.17 -7.93 -11.81
C MET A 23 8.33 -7.06 -12.32
N SER A 24 9.49 -7.14 -11.67
CA SER A 24 10.69 -6.41 -12.10
C SER A 24 11.14 -6.81 -13.50
N MET A 25 11.11 -8.10 -13.84
CA MET A 25 11.45 -8.58 -15.17
C MET A 25 10.48 -8.04 -16.22
N LEU A 26 9.17 -8.13 -15.97
CA LEU A 26 8.13 -7.62 -16.86
C LEU A 26 8.32 -6.13 -17.15
N LEU A 27 8.44 -5.33 -16.10
CA LEU A 27 8.54 -3.88 -16.22
C LEU A 27 9.85 -3.43 -16.87
N LYS A 28 10.98 -4.11 -16.59
CA LYS A 28 12.26 -3.84 -17.25
C LYS A 28 12.20 -4.19 -18.73
N ALA A 29 11.56 -5.30 -19.10
CA ALA A 29 11.36 -5.67 -20.50
C ALA A 29 10.52 -4.62 -21.26
N ALA A 30 9.60 -3.95 -20.58
CA ALA A 30 8.80 -2.83 -21.12
C ALA A 30 9.57 -1.48 -21.14
N GLY A 31 10.83 -1.45 -20.69
CA GLY A 31 11.70 -0.25 -20.76
C GLY A 31 11.67 0.66 -19.52
N TYR A 32 11.04 0.24 -18.43
CA TYR A 32 11.04 1.00 -17.17
C TYR A 32 12.30 0.74 -16.34
N LYS A 33 12.70 1.72 -15.53
CA LYS A 33 13.74 1.55 -14.51
C LYS A 33 13.07 1.09 -13.21
N VAL A 34 13.40 -0.12 -12.76
CA VAL A 34 12.70 -0.77 -11.65
C VAL A 34 13.62 -0.94 -10.46
N ARG A 35 13.12 -0.51 -9.29
CA ARG A 35 13.64 -0.84 -7.97
C ARG A 35 12.61 -1.71 -7.26
N THR A 36 13.05 -2.46 -6.26
CA THR A 36 12.18 -3.34 -5.46
C THR A 36 12.39 -3.08 -3.98
N ALA A 37 11.35 -3.27 -3.18
CA ALA A 37 11.37 -3.18 -1.73
C ALA A 37 10.57 -4.35 -1.13
N GLU A 38 10.98 -4.84 0.05
CA GLU A 38 10.34 -5.99 0.69
C GLU A 38 9.11 -5.63 1.53
N HIS A 39 9.03 -4.39 2.00
CA HIS A 39 7.94 -3.88 2.82
C HIS A 39 7.88 -2.36 2.78
N GLY A 40 6.82 -1.78 3.36
CA GLY A 40 6.57 -0.34 3.29
C GLY A 40 7.70 0.54 3.87
N PHE A 41 8.39 0.13 4.95
CA PHE A 41 9.50 0.92 5.52
C PHE A 41 10.72 0.96 4.60
N ASP A 42 11.09 -0.18 3.98
CA ASP A 42 12.17 -0.22 2.97
C ASP A 42 11.81 0.67 1.78
N ALA A 43 10.57 0.57 1.30
CA ALA A 43 10.07 1.41 0.22
C ALA A 43 10.16 2.92 0.55
N LEU A 44 9.78 3.33 1.76
CA LEU A 44 9.88 4.73 2.19
C LEU A 44 11.32 5.22 2.24
N LEU A 45 12.26 4.37 2.71
CA LEU A 45 13.68 4.69 2.72
C LEU A 45 14.22 4.88 1.30
N GLN A 46 13.80 4.03 0.37
CA GLN A 46 14.18 4.15 -1.03
C GLN A 46 13.60 5.39 -1.70
N LEU A 47 12.34 5.75 -1.39
CA LEU A 47 11.70 6.96 -1.91
C LEU A 47 12.35 8.24 -1.37
N ALA A 48 12.83 8.22 -0.12
CA ALA A 48 13.58 9.33 0.46
C ALA A 48 14.91 9.59 -0.25
N ASN A 49 15.55 8.54 -0.77
CA ASN A 49 16.84 8.63 -1.47
C ASN A 49 16.71 8.93 -2.96
N ALA A 50 15.66 8.43 -3.60
CA ALA A 50 15.42 8.64 -5.03
C ALA A 50 13.92 8.57 -5.35
N ALA A 51 13.42 9.58 -6.07
CA ALA A 51 12.04 9.62 -6.49
C ALA A 51 11.66 8.45 -7.42
N SER A 52 10.39 8.07 -7.38
CA SER A 52 9.75 7.16 -8.34
C SER A 52 8.57 7.87 -8.99
N ASP A 53 8.26 7.50 -10.23
CA ASP A 53 7.07 7.99 -10.91
C ASP A 53 5.85 7.15 -10.57
N VAL A 54 6.07 5.85 -10.34
CA VAL A 54 5.04 4.87 -10.01
C VAL A 54 5.52 4.04 -8.82
N VAL A 55 4.60 3.74 -7.92
CA VAL A 55 4.73 2.71 -6.89
C VAL A 55 3.67 1.64 -7.15
N ILE A 56 4.08 0.39 -7.19
CA ILE A 56 3.21 -0.78 -7.25
C ILE A 56 3.39 -1.51 -5.92
N SER A 57 2.34 -1.62 -5.12
CA SER A 57 2.43 -2.15 -3.76
C SER A 57 1.41 -3.25 -3.50
N ASP A 58 1.87 -4.35 -2.90
CA ASP A 58 0.97 -5.27 -2.24
C ASP A 58 0.28 -4.59 -1.05
N LEU A 59 -0.95 -5.01 -0.77
CA LEU A 59 -1.73 -4.55 0.39
C LEU A 59 -1.37 -5.30 1.67
N ASN A 60 -1.06 -6.59 1.56
CA ASN A 60 -0.84 -7.49 2.69
C ASN A 60 0.65 -7.76 2.91
N MET A 61 1.33 -6.82 3.52
CA MET A 61 2.74 -6.96 3.86
C MET A 61 2.97 -6.94 5.37
N PRO A 62 4.01 -7.63 5.88
CA PRO A 62 4.39 -7.55 7.28
C PRO A 62 4.98 -6.17 7.64
N GLN A 63 5.02 -5.84 8.93
CA GLN A 63 5.58 -4.61 9.52
C GLN A 63 4.80 -3.34 9.19
N MET A 64 4.65 -2.98 7.93
CA MET A 64 3.84 -1.89 7.43
C MET A 64 2.99 -2.42 6.28
N SER A 65 1.68 -2.41 6.45
CA SER A 65 0.74 -2.82 5.41
C SER A 65 0.78 -1.87 4.21
N GLY A 66 0.36 -2.35 3.04
CA GLY A 66 0.26 -1.51 1.86
C GLY A 66 -0.70 -0.34 2.05
N PHE A 67 -1.73 -0.50 2.87
CA PHE A 67 -2.67 0.58 3.22
C PHE A 67 -1.98 1.72 3.96
N GLU A 68 -1.21 1.40 5.01
CA GLU A 68 -0.43 2.38 5.77
C GLU A 68 0.61 3.06 4.86
N PHE A 69 1.32 2.27 4.07
CA PHE A 69 2.32 2.75 3.14
C PHE A 69 1.73 3.74 2.11
N MET A 70 0.60 3.39 1.48
CA MET A 70 -0.09 4.27 0.54
C MET A 70 -0.57 5.57 1.19
N SER A 71 -1.04 5.52 2.44
CA SER A 71 -1.41 6.71 3.20
C SER A 71 -0.24 7.66 3.39
N VAL A 72 0.96 7.12 3.66
CA VAL A 72 2.19 7.92 3.76
C VAL A 72 2.56 8.51 2.41
N ILE A 73 2.49 7.72 1.32
CA ILE A 73 2.80 8.20 -0.04
C ILE A 73 1.88 9.36 -0.40
N ARG A 74 0.57 9.21 -0.23
CA ARG A 74 -0.40 10.27 -0.59
C ARG A 74 -0.15 11.57 0.15
N ARG A 75 0.34 11.50 1.37
CA ARG A 75 0.65 12.69 2.15
C ARG A 75 1.99 13.32 1.78
N ARG A 76 3.02 12.51 1.52
CA ARG A 76 4.40 12.98 1.35
C ARG A 76 4.86 13.11 -0.08
N PHE A 77 4.28 12.30 -0.96
CA PHE A 77 4.65 12.18 -2.36
C PHE A 77 3.40 12.12 -3.23
N PRO A 78 2.53 13.16 -3.18
CA PRO A 78 1.23 13.16 -3.84
C PRO A 78 1.31 13.02 -5.36
N GLU A 79 2.47 13.32 -5.94
CA GLU A 79 2.75 13.21 -7.37
C GLU A 79 3.01 11.77 -7.85
N ILE A 80 3.30 10.84 -6.93
CA ILE A 80 3.57 9.44 -7.28
C ILE A 80 2.26 8.76 -7.68
N VAL A 81 2.28 8.06 -8.81
CA VAL A 81 1.22 7.12 -9.20
C VAL A 81 1.27 5.92 -8.29
N VAL A 82 0.16 5.54 -7.69
CA VAL A 82 0.08 4.37 -6.82
C VAL A 82 -0.86 3.33 -7.39
N ILE A 83 -0.34 2.14 -7.60
CA ILE A 83 -1.09 0.96 -8.03
C ILE A 83 -1.07 -0.05 -6.89
N ALA A 84 -2.24 -0.41 -6.37
CA ALA A 84 -2.39 -1.44 -5.37
C ALA A 84 -2.54 -2.82 -6.04
N ILE A 85 -1.87 -3.82 -5.48
CA ILE A 85 -2.03 -5.22 -5.89
C ILE A 85 -2.43 -6.02 -4.66
N SER A 86 -3.36 -6.97 -4.80
CA SER A 86 -3.71 -7.88 -3.71
C SER A 86 -4.15 -9.24 -4.24
N GLY A 87 -3.78 -10.28 -3.51
CA GLY A 87 -4.31 -11.63 -3.70
C GLY A 87 -5.53 -11.95 -2.82
N ALA A 88 -5.84 -11.08 -1.85
CA ALA A 88 -6.90 -11.29 -0.88
C ALA A 88 -8.25 -10.71 -1.31
N TYR A 89 -8.27 -9.83 -2.31
CA TYR A 89 -9.48 -9.18 -2.81
C TYR A 89 -9.73 -9.60 -4.24
N ASP A 90 -10.91 -10.15 -4.53
CA ASP A 90 -11.34 -10.42 -5.89
C ASP A 90 -11.80 -9.13 -6.57
N SER A 91 -11.69 -9.07 -7.89
CA SER A 91 -12.07 -7.92 -8.71
C SER A 91 -13.57 -7.54 -8.64
N GLY A 92 -14.38 -8.38 -7.96
CA GLY A 92 -15.78 -8.13 -7.66
C GLY A 92 -16.04 -7.63 -6.24
N ASP A 93 -15.08 -7.76 -5.34
CA ASP A 93 -15.18 -7.24 -3.99
C ASP A 93 -14.93 -5.73 -4.01
N GLN A 94 -15.73 -5.00 -3.25
CA GLN A 94 -15.49 -3.55 -3.11
C GLN A 94 -14.10 -3.37 -2.49
N VAL A 95 -13.23 -2.73 -3.25
CA VAL A 95 -11.95 -2.25 -2.71
C VAL A 95 -12.27 -1.47 -1.43
N PRO A 96 -11.66 -1.85 -0.28
CA PRO A 96 -11.96 -1.20 0.97
C PRO A 96 -11.93 0.33 0.85
N GLY A 97 -12.97 1.02 1.34
CA GLY A 97 -13.21 2.46 1.17
C GLY A 97 -12.18 3.40 1.78
N GLY A 98 -10.92 3.06 1.79
CA GLY A 98 -9.78 3.86 2.25
C GLY A 98 -8.54 3.62 1.41
N VAL A 99 -8.64 2.74 0.40
CA VAL A 99 -7.54 2.50 -0.54
C VAL A 99 -7.47 3.69 -1.48
N ILE A 100 -6.45 4.50 -1.33
CA ILE A 100 -6.15 5.62 -2.22
C ILE A 100 -5.07 5.18 -3.20
N ALA A 101 -5.40 4.22 -4.05
CA ALA A 101 -4.63 3.88 -5.22
C ALA A 101 -5.26 4.55 -6.47
N ASP A 102 -4.43 4.81 -7.48
CA ASP A 102 -4.89 5.28 -8.79
C ASP A 102 -5.43 4.12 -9.62
N ALA A 103 -4.97 2.90 -9.35
CA ALA A 103 -5.51 1.66 -9.89
C ALA A 103 -5.35 0.51 -8.89
N PHE A 104 -6.18 -0.52 -9.07
CA PHE A 104 -6.18 -1.73 -8.25
C PHE A 104 -6.12 -2.96 -9.15
N TYR A 105 -5.29 -3.94 -8.77
CA TYR A 105 -5.13 -5.21 -9.45
C TYR A 105 -5.23 -6.39 -8.51
N THR A 106 -5.95 -7.43 -8.94
CA THR A 106 -5.97 -8.72 -8.24
C THR A 106 -4.84 -9.61 -8.76
N LYS A 107 -4.01 -10.16 -7.86
CA LYS A 107 -2.93 -11.09 -8.21
C LYS A 107 -3.52 -12.30 -8.96
N GLY A 108 -2.94 -12.64 -10.12
CA GLY A 108 -3.31 -13.81 -10.92
C GLY A 108 -4.52 -13.66 -11.86
N HIS A 109 -5.25 -12.56 -11.82
CA HIS A 109 -6.47 -12.37 -12.63
C HIS A 109 -6.32 -11.42 -13.84
N HIS A 110 -5.20 -10.73 -13.96
CA HIS A 110 -4.98 -9.76 -15.04
C HIS A 110 -3.82 -10.16 -15.95
N HIS A 111 -3.95 -9.84 -17.23
CA HIS A 111 -2.85 -10.01 -18.16
C HIS A 111 -1.75 -8.97 -17.89
N PRO A 112 -0.47 -9.33 -18.05
CA PRO A 112 0.64 -8.39 -17.87
C PRO A 112 0.51 -7.12 -18.71
N GLU A 113 -0.09 -7.22 -19.89
CA GLU A 113 -0.32 -6.10 -20.82
C GLU A 113 -1.27 -5.06 -20.25
N ASP A 114 -2.28 -5.47 -19.47
CA ASP A 114 -3.25 -4.57 -18.84
C ASP A 114 -2.55 -3.65 -17.83
N LEU A 115 -1.64 -4.21 -17.03
CA LEU A 115 -0.84 -3.44 -16.08
C LEU A 115 0.05 -2.41 -16.80
N LEU A 116 0.73 -2.82 -17.88
CA LEU A 116 1.58 -1.93 -18.66
C LEU A 116 0.79 -0.80 -19.32
N HIS A 117 -0.40 -1.10 -19.84
CA HIS A 117 -1.31 -0.10 -20.39
C HIS A 117 -1.75 0.91 -19.33
N THR A 118 -2.20 0.42 -18.18
CA THR A 118 -2.61 1.29 -17.06
C THR A 118 -1.48 2.19 -16.57
N ILE A 119 -0.25 1.66 -16.43
CA ILE A 119 0.91 2.47 -16.07
C ILE A 119 1.12 3.61 -17.07
N ALA A 120 1.08 3.30 -18.36
CA ALA A 120 1.29 4.30 -19.41
C ALA A 120 0.18 5.39 -19.39
N GLU A 121 -1.07 5.00 -19.23
CA GLU A 121 -2.21 5.91 -19.11
C GLU A 121 -2.09 6.80 -17.89
N LEU A 122 -1.82 6.23 -16.73
CA LEU A 122 -1.68 6.96 -15.48
C LEU A 122 -0.50 7.93 -15.49
N LEU A 123 0.60 7.59 -16.14
CA LEU A 123 1.73 8.50 -16.31
C LEU A 123 1.39 9.67 -17.24
N SER A 124 0.57 9.44 -18.28
CA SER A 124 0.16 10.50 -19.22
C SER A 124 -0.78 11.54 -18.59
N THR A 125 -1.52 11.16 -17.54
CA THR A 125 -2.51 12.03 -16.86
C THR A 125 -2.00 12.58 -15.52
N LYS A 126 -0.71 12.44 -15.23
CA LYS A 126 -0.09 12.76 -13.92
C LYS A 126 -0.41 14.15 -13.41
N GLU A 127 -0.31 15.18 -14.24
CA GLU A 127 -0.50 16.59 -13.84
C GLU A 127 -1.93 16.88 -13.37
N ALA A 128 -2.94 16.34 -14.03
CA ALA A 128 -4.34 16.57 -13.67
C ALA A 128 -4.72 15.94 -12.31
N ARG A 129 -4.03 14.87 -11.91
CA ARG A 129 -4.31 14.15 -10.65
C ARG A 129 -3.70 14.79 -9.42
N VAL A 130 -2.52 15.38 -9.53
CA VAL A 130 -1.85 16.05 -8.40
C VAL A 130 -2.77 17.11 -7.77
N VAL A 131 -3.56 17.82 -8.57
CA VAL A 131 -4.49 18.82 -8.10
C VAL A 131 -5.63 18.23 -7.25
N SER A 132 -6.09 17.02 -7.55
CA SER A 132 -7.21 16.38 -6.83
C SER A 132 -6.79 15.73 -5.51
N HIS A 133 -5.56 15.21 -5.42
CA HIS A 133 -5.07 14.49 -4.24
C HIS A 133 -4.66 15.39 -3.07
N HIS A 134 -4.31 16.64 -3.30
CA HIS A 134 -3.90 17.59 -2.25
C HIS A 134 -4.98 17.85 -1.17
N ARG A 135 -6.24 17.49 -1.42
CA ARG A 135 -7.38 17.82 -0.55
C ARG A 135 -7.82 16.71 0.41
N GLN A 136 -7.29 15.51 0.31
CA GLN A 136 -7.75 14.39 1.13
C GLN A 136 -6.57 13.69 1.82
N SER A 137 -6.43 13.87 3.14
CA SER A 137 -5.59 12.98 3.92
C SER A 137 -6.24 11.58 3.92
N ALA A 138 -5.55 10.61 3.37
CA ALA A 138 -6.02 9.24 3.31
C ALA A 138 -6.17 8.63 4.71
N PRO A 139 -7.25 7.89 4.98
CA PRO A 139 -7.32 7.06 6.18
C PRO A 139 -6.30 5.90 6.08
N VAL A 140 -5.73 5.56 7.19
CA VAL A 140 -4.86 4.37 7.30
C VAL A 140 -5.75 3.17 7.61
N TRP A 141 -5.63 2.10 6.82
CA TRP A 141 -6.31 0.83 7.05
C TRP A 141 -5.42 -0.10 7.86
N ILE A 142 -5.91 -0.61 8.99
CA ILE A 142 -5.07 -1.42 9.88
C ILE A 142 -5.84 -2.66 10.30
N PRO A 143 -5.29 -3.85 10.06
CA PRO A 143 -5.80 -5.08 10.64
C PRO A 143 -5.57 -5.08 12.15
N ARG A 144 -6.43 -5.77 12.88
CA ARG A 144 -6.37 -5.90 14.33
C ARG A 144 -5.13 -6.69 14.77
N ASN A 145 -4.26 -6.11 15.60
CA ASN A 145 -2.93 -6.64 15.90
C ASN A 145 -2.77 -7.38 17.23
N GLY A 146 -3.84 -7.72 17.94
CA GLY A 146 -3.74 -8.52 19.14
C GLY A 146 -4.48 -7.96 20.37
N LYS A 147 -4.14 -8.49 21.54
CA LYS A 147 -4.67 -8.06 22.85
C LYS A 147 -3.51 -7.68 23.75
N ASP A 148 -3.71 -6.65 24.56
CA ASP A 148 -2.75 -6.26 25.61
C ASP A 148 -2.73 -7.26 26.78
N SER A 149 -1.94 -6.99 27.82
CA SER A 149 -1.84 -7.82 29.02
C SER A 149 -3.17 -7.96 29.80
N ASN A 150 -4.12 -7.06 29.58
CA ASN A 150 -5.44 -7.06 30.20
C ASN A 150 -6.51 -7.68 29.29
N GLY A 151 -6.11 -8.20 28.10
CA GLY A 151 -7.01 -8.75 27.14
C GLY A 151 -7.74 -7.72 26.25
N VAL A 152 -7.40 -6.43 26.36
CA VAL A 152 -7.97 -5.37 25.55
C VAL A 152 -7.37 -5.40 24.14
N PRO A 153 -8.20 -5.43 23.09
CA PRO A 153 -7.70 -5.40 21.73
C PRO A 153 -6.97 -4.08 21.42
N PHE A 154 -5.87 -4.16 20.71
CA PHE A 154 -5.16 -2.99 20.21
C PHE A 154 -4.78 -3.13 18.74
N ILE A 155 -4.59 -2.00 18.10
CA ILE A 155 -3.99 -1.88 16.77
C ILE A 155 -2.72 -1.04 16.88
N VAL A 156 -1.80 -1.21 15.96
CA VAL A 156 -0.60 -0.39 15.86
C VAL A 156 -0.75 0.57 14.70
N LEU A 157 -0.87 1.86 15.01
CA LEU A 157 -0.98 2.93 14.01
C LEU A 157 0.39 3.49 13.67
N THR A 158 0.65 3.72 12.39
CA THR A 158 1.83 4.47 11.94
C THR A 158 1.44 5.89 11.56
N CYS A 159 2.01 6.86 12.25
CA CYS A 159 1.75 8.27 11.95
C CYS A 159 2.32 8.66 10.59
N THR A 160 1.47 9.14 9.69
CA THR A 160 1.89 9.58 8.35
C THR A 160 2.80 10.82 8.38
N GLN A 161 2.82 11.56 9.48
CA GLN A 161 3.64 12.77 9.62
C GLN A 161 5.06 12.46 10.15
N CYS A 162 5.18 11.75 11.29
CA CYS A 162 6.48 11.49 11.91
C CYS A 162 7.01 10.07 11.68
N LEU A 163 6.22 9.19 11.05
CA LEU A 163 6.52 7.78 10.76
C LEU A 163 6.79 6.91 11.99
N ARG A 164 6.38 7.37 13.18
CA ARG A 164 6.46 6.56 14.39
C ARG A 164 5.18 5.76 14.56
N SER A 165 5.32 4.51 14.94
CA SER A 165 4.21 3.62 15.25
C SER A 165 3.88 3.69 16.76
N PHE A 166 2.59 3.59 17.08
CA PHE A 166 2.10 3.62 18.45
C PHE A 166 0.86 2.73 18.60
N PRO A 167 0.67 2.09 19.76
CA PRO A 167 -0.51 1.28 20.01
C PRO A 167 -1.73 2.18 20.28
N LEU A 168 -2.87 1.73 19.80
CA LEU A 168 -4.18 2.30 20.10
C LEU A 168 -5.11 1.19 20.60
N SER A 169 -5.63 1.34 21.82
CA SER A 169 -6.62 0.42 22.38
C SER A 169 -7.96 0.60 21.68
N VAL A 170 -8.57 -0.50 21.28
CA VAL A 170 -9.86 -0.51 20.58
C VAL A 170 -10.92 -0.99 21.56
N LEU A 171 -11.63 -0.05 22.22
CA LEU A 171 -12.68 -0.37 23.21
C LEU A 171 -14.06 -0.53 22.56
N GLU A 172 -14.32 0.18 21.48
CA GLU A 172 -15.57 0.11 20.72
C GLU A 172 -15.26 -0.16 19.24
N GLU A 173 -15.88 -1.19 18.69
CA GLU A 173 -15.61 -1.63 17.32
C GLU A 173 -16.54 -0.90 16.34
N LYS A 174 -16.07 0.21 15.79
CA LYS A 174 -16.67 0.79 14.58
C LYS A 174 -15.97 0.20 13.38
N VAL A 175 -16.59 -0.82 12.81
CA VAL A 175 -16.08 -1.53 11.63
C VAL A 175 -16.35 -0.68 10.39
N GLN A 176 -15.34 -0.55 9.52
CA GLN A 176 -15.42 0.14 8.21
C GLN A 176 -15.78 1.64 8.28
N GLU A 177 -15.78 2.26 9.46
CA GLU A 177 -15.91 3.71 9.59
C GLU A 177 -14.54 4.37 9.70
N ILE A 178 -14.39 5.55 9.09
CA ILE A 178 -13.20 6.38 9.23
C ILE A 178 -13.19 6.97 10.63
N GLN A 179 -12.16 6.65 11.40
CA GLN A 179 -11.91 7.17 12.73
C GLN A 179 -10.67 8.07 12.72
N GLU A 180 -10.51 8.88 13.76
CA GLU A 180 -9.37 9.77 13.91
C GLU A 180 -8.85 9.72 15.34
N THR A 181 -7.53 9.72 15.47
CA THR A 181 -6.82 9.87 16.74
C THR A 181 -5.63 10.81 16.56
N SER A 182 -5.04 11.24 17.69
CA SER A 182 -3.82 12.04 17.67
C SER A 182 -2.58 11.18 17.85
N CYS A 183 -1.55 11.43 17.05
CA CYS A 183 -0.26 10.77 17.22
C CYS A 183 0.34 11.07 18.60
N LEU A 184 0.78 10.05 19.31
CA LEU A 184 1.38 10.19 20.66
C LEU A 184 2.72 10.94 20.65
N PHE A 185 3.36 11.08 19.48
CA PHE A 185 4.71 11.67 19.37
C PHE A 185 4.73 13.09 18.80
N CYS A 186 3.82 13.42 17.89
CA CYS A 186 3.82 14.73 17.22
C CYS A 186 2.45 15.41 17.22
N SER A 187 1.46 14.81 17.86
CA SER A 187 0.08 15.32 18.00
C SER A 187 -0.65 15.55 16.66
N SER A 188 -0.07 15.10 15.54
CA SER A 188 -0.75 15.18 14.25
C SER A 188 -1.93 14.24 14.20
N PRO A 189 -3.04 14.60 13.51
CA PRO A 189 -4.18 13.71 13.33
C PRO A 189 -3.78 12.50 12.46
N VAL A 190 -4.20 11.32 12.91
CA VAL A 190 -4.04 10.05 12.21
C VAL A 190 -5.42 9.47 12.00
N ARG A 191 -5.83 9.38 10.72
CA ARG A 191 -7.10 8.78 10.34
C ARG A 191 -6.88 7.30 10.05
N TYR A 192 -7.83 6.47 10.45
CA TYR A 192 -7.75 5.03 10.27
C TYR A 192 -9.13 4.42 10.10
N VAL A 193 -9.15 3.24 9.50
CA VAL A 193 -10.32 2.36 9.42
C VAL A 193 -9.89 0.99 9.94
N ILE A 194 -10.72 0.33 10.72
CA ILE A 194 -10.47 -1.03 11.16
C ILE A 194 -11.21 -1.97 10.23
N ASP A 195 -10.45 -2.82 9.52
CA ASP A 195 -11.00 -3.88 8.68
C ASP A 195 -10.72 -5.24 9.34
N PHE A 196 -11.80 -6.02 9.56
CA PHE A 196 -11.72 -7.37 10.12
C PHE A 196 -11.73 -8.46 9.06
N SER A 197 -11.99 -8.14 7.81
CA SER A 197 -12.00 -9.12 6.71
C SER A 197 -10.60 -9.61 6.37
N ILE A 198 -9.58 -8.84 6.77
CA ILE A 198 -8.18 -9.22 6.64
C ILE A 198 -7.79 -9.97 7.92
N ASP A 199 -7.97 -11.28 7.94
CA ASP A 199 -7.27 -12.12 8.90
C ASP A 199 -5.77 -11.95 8.65
N VAL A 200 -5.10 -11.24 9.55
CA VAL A 200 -3.64 -11.25 9.59
C VAL A 200 -3.25 -12.71 9.74
N ILE A 201 -2.73 -13.29 8.67
CA ILE A 201 -2.25 -14.67 8.68
C ILE A 201 -1.21 -14.73 9.79
N SER A 202 -1.60 -15.32 10.91
CA SER A 202 -0.66 -15.64 11.98
C SER A 202 0.50 -16.40 11.33
N PRO A 203 1.77 -16.05 11.64
CA PRO A 203 2.94 -16.74 11.06
C PRO A 203 2.86 -18.26 11.15
N ASP A 204 2.08 -18.79 12.09
CA ASP A 204 1.84 -20.24 12.24
C ASP A 204 0.93 -20.83 11.15
N LYS A 205 -0.02 -20.09 10.58
CA LYS A 205 -0.84 -20.59 9.46
C LYS A 205 -0.07 -20.65 8.14
N ALA A 206 0.89 -19.76 7.93
CA ALA A 206 1.76 -19.77 6.75
C ALA A 206 2.70 -21.01 6.72
N ARG A 207 3.02 -21.60 7.88
CA ARG A 207 3.81 -22.84 7.96
C ARG A 207 3.00 -24.10 7.59
N ILE A 208 1.71 -24.11 7.87
CA ILE A 208 0.83 -25.27 7.60
C ILE A 208 0.47 -25.35 6.12
N ALA A 209 0.31 -24.23 5.43
CA ALA A 209 0.00 -24.20 3.99
C ALA A 209 1.19 -24.61 3.09
N ARG A 210 2.42 -24.65 3.62
CA ARG A 210 3.61 -25.12 2.89
C ARG A 210 3.97 -26.58 3.14
N ALA A 211 3.18 -27.31 3.93
CA ALA A 211 3.41 -28.72 4.30
C ALA A 211 2.41 -29.72 3.68
N ASN A 212 1.56 -29.28 2.74
CA ASN A 212 0.66 -30.15 1.96
C ASN A 212 0.93 -30.02 0.47
#